data_94e32cbc06f40f9da8c8018b158258ab
#
_entry.id   94e32cbc06f40f9da8c8018b158258ab
#
_cell.length_a   1.000
_cell.length_b   1.000
_cell.length_c   1.000
_cell.angle_alpha   90.00
_cell.angle_beta   90.00
_cell.angle_gamma   90.00
#
_symmetry.space_group_name_H-M   'P 1'
#
loop_
_entity.id
_entity.type
_entity.pdbx_description
1 polymer ?
#
loop_
_entity_poly.entity_id
_entity_poly.type
_entity_poly.pdbx_seq_one_letter_code
_entity_poly.pdbx_strand_id
1 'polypeptide(L)'
;ELSWETVSSGDYGEDLETYLSDQFPLRDQLRTAMGAFRTKVLGQKDNNGYFDQDGWLCKREDPLKPEQVQWATDKITTLCDTLLEGSTVRWAVVPDKSQLSGTEHPTLDLEALREQIAASVPEGVEEIPLTDLLELEDYYRTDLHWRQEQLTAGGGADFGGLRRPGPGAGL
;
A
#
# COMPACT_ATOMS: atom_id res chain seq x y z
N GLU A 1 29.96 -13.32 -10.02
CA GLU A 1 31.29 -13.82 -10.44
C GLU A 1 32.38 -12.93 -9.82
N LEU A 2 33.40 -13.53 -9.21
CA LEU A 2 34.47 -12.78 -8.56
C LEU A 2 35.35 -12.13 -9.63
N SER A 3 35.28 -10.80 -9.74
CA SER A 3 36.14 -9.99 -10.61
C SER A 3 36.73 -8.83 -9.79
N TRP A 4 37.88 -8.30 -10.25
CA TRP A 4 38.46 -7.14 -9.58
C TRP A 4 37.56 -5.90 -9.61
N GLU A 5 36.76 -5.80 -10.62
CA GLU A 5 35.78 -4.70 -10.80
C GLU A 5 34.66 -4.78 -9.76
N THR A 6 34.07 -5.95 -9.55
CA THR A 6 32.99 -6.16 -8.54
C THR A 6 33.51 -6.07 -7.11
N VAL A 7 34.78 -6.39 -6.85
CA VAL A 7 35.39 -6.20 -5.53
C VAL A 7 35.68 -4.72 -5.28
N SER A 8 36.18 -4.00 -6.26
CA SER A 8 36.54 -2.59 -6.10
C SER A 8 35.32 -1.65 -6.07
N SER A 9 34.19 -2.02 -6.71
CA SER A 9 32.93 -1.28 -6.65
C SER A 9 32.18 -1.50 -5.33
N GLY A 10 32.48 -2.56 -4.59
CA GLY A 10 31.74 -2.95 -3.38
C GLY A 10 30.60 -3.93 -3.63
N ASP A 11 30.18 -4.14 -4.88
CA ASP A 11 29.04 -5.00 -5.26
C ASP A 11 29.23 -6.44 -4.77
N TYR A 12 30.45 -6.95 -4.82
CA TYR A 12 30.75 -8.29 -4.29
C TYR A 12 30.57 -8.39 -2.77
N GLY A 13 30.87 -7.31 -2.04
CA GLY A 13 30.67 -7.25 -0.60
C GLY A 13 29.19 -7.28 -0.26
N GLU A 14 28.36 -6.53 -0.97
CA GLU A 14 26.91 -6.49 -0.80
C GLU A 14 26.23 -7.81 -1.16
N ASP A 15 26.64 -8.42 -2.29
CA ASP A 15 26.17 -9.76 -2.69
C ASP A 15 26.54 -10.83 -1.65
N LEU A 16 27.77 -10.77 -1.13
CA LEU A 16 28.23 -11.71 -0.11
C LEU A 16 27.47 -11.54 1.21
N GLU A 17 27.26 -10.30 1.64
CA GLU A 17 26.49 -10.00 2.85
C GLU A 17 25.04 -10.48 2.72
N THR A 18 24.41 -10.25 1.57
CA THR A 18 23.07 -10.74 1.25
C THR A 18 23.03 -12.26 1.29
N TYR A 19 23.97 -12.92 0.62
CA TYR A 19 24.07 -14.39 0.60
C TYR A 19 24.27 -14.96 2.00
N LEU A 20 25.22 -14.42 2.77
CA LEU A 20 25.47 -14.87 4.15
C LEU A 20 24.25 -14.62 5.05
N SER A 21 23.56 -13.51 4.87
CA SER A 21 22.35 -13.19 5.61
C SER A 21 21.22 -14.17 5.29
N ASP A 22 21.09 -14.60 4.05
CA ASP A 22 20.05 -15.55 3.62
C ASP A 22 20.36 -16.98 4.05
N GLN A 23 21.64 -17.37 4.10
CA GLN A 23 22.08 -18.72 4.49
C GLN A 23 22.36 -18.85 6.00
N PHE A 24 22.16 -17.78 6.78
CA PHE A 24 22.48 -17.81 8.20
C PHE A 24 21.57 -18.80 8.95
N PRO A 25 22.16 -19.84 9.61
CA PRO A 25 21.39 -20.80 10.38
C PRO A 25 20.61 -20.09 11.48
N LEU A 26 19.35 -20.45 11.69
CA LEU A 26 18.45 -19.87 12.70
C LEU A 26 18.09 -18.39 12.45
N ARG A 27 18.25 -17.86 11.23
CA ARG A 27 17.91 -16.48 10.87
C ARG A 27 16.51 -16.09 11.36
N ASP A 28 15.52 -16.91 11.05
CA ASP A 28 14.11 -16.59 11.38
C ASP A 28 13.88 -16.61 12.90
N GLN A 29 14.51 -17.55 13.60
CA GLN A 29 14.45 -17.63 15.06
C GLN A 29 15.09 -16.41 15.71
N LEU A 30 16.24 -15.97 15.21
CA LEU A 30 16.92 -14.77 15.71
C LEU A 30 16.15 -13.50 15.41
N ARG A 31 15.56 -13.38 14.22
CA ARG A 31 14.67 -12.25 13.87
C ARG A 31 13.44 -12.21 14.77
N THR A 32 12.81 -13.36 15.01
CA THR A 32 11.66 -13.50 15.91
C THR A 32 12.05 -13.14 17.34
N ALA A 33 13.19 -13.65 17.84
CA ALA A 33 13.68 -13.33 19.17
C ALA A 33 14.00 -11.84 19.32
N MET A 34 14.64 -11.23 18.33
CA MET A 34 14.95 -9.81 18.32
C MET A 34 13.68 -8.96 18.28
N GLY A 35 12.69 -9.33 17.46
CA GLY A 35 11.38 -8.67 17.42
C GLY A 35 10.69 -8.73 18.79
N ALA A 36 10.64 -9.92 19.40
CA ALA A 36 10.09 -10.11 20.74
C ALA A 36 10.84 -9.31 21.81
N PHE A 37 12.17 -9.24 21.74
CA PHE A 37 12.98 -8.44 22.65
C PHE A 37 12.67 -6.94 22.51
N ARG A 38 12.60 -6.44 21.29
CA ARG A 38 12.28 -5.01 21.03
C ARG A 38 10.90 -4.65 21.56
N THR A 39 9.89 -5.45 21.27
CA THR A 39 8.52 -5.14 21.66
C THR A 39 8.24 -5.41 23.14
N LYS A 40 8.67 -6.57 23.68
CA LYS A 40 8.34 -6.99 25.04
C LYS A 40 9.29 -6.49 26.12
N VAL A 41 10.58 -6.31 25.79
CA VAL A 41 11.60 -5.90 26.75
C VAL A 41 11.91 -4.41 26.63
N LEU A 42 12.11 -3.91 25.41
CA LEU A 42 12.40 -2.49 25.19
C LEU A 42 11.14 -1.62 25.08
N GLY A 43 9.94 -2.22 25.05
CA GLY A 43 8.67 -1.50 24.97
C GLY A 43 8.51 -0.71 23.67
N GLN A 44 9.21 -1.10 22.60
CA GLN A 44 9.05 -0.45 21.30
C GLN A 44 7.63 -0.69 20.79
N LYS A 45 6.95 0.38 20.39
CA LYS A 45 5.58 0.33 19.90
C LYS A 45 5.47 -0.29 18.49
N ASP A 46 6.57 -0.27 17.72
CA ASP A 46 6.64 -0.87 16.39
C ASP A 46 7.99 -1.59 16.19
N ASN A 47 8.05 -2.46 15.18
CA ASN A 47 9.27 -3.07 14.68
C ASN A 47 9.42 -2.77 13.18
N ASN A 48 10.34 -1.86 12.84
CA ASN A 48 10.54 -1.38 11.47
C ASN A 48 9.26 -0.79 10.84
N GLY A 49 8.48 -0.06 11.63
CA GLY A 49 7.22 0.53 11.19
C GLY A 49 6.01 -0.41 11.19
N TYR A 50 6.20 -1.70 11.53
CA TYR A 50 5.09 -2.64 11.68
C TYR A 50 4.72 -2.78 13.15
N PHE A 51 3.42 -2.81 13.42
CA PHE A 51 2.88 -2.98 14.77
C PHE A 51 1.65 -3.87 14.77
N ASP A 52 1.33 -4.41 15.93
CA ASP A 52 0.08 -5.14 16.18
C ASP A 52 -0.96 -4.19 16.77
N GLN A 53 -2.13 -4.15 16.15
CA GLN A 53 -3.30 -3.47 16.68
C GLN A 53 -4.44 -4.48 16.83
N ASP A 54 -4.67 -4.94 18.04
CA ASP A 54 -5.74 -5.89 18.39
C ASP A 54 -5.75 -7.18 17.54
N GLY A 55 -4.55 -7.70 17.25
CA GLY A 55 -4.35 -8.90 16.43
C GLY A 55 -4.33 -8.63 14.92
N TRP A 56 -4.24 -7.37 14.53
CA TRP A 56 -4.07 -6.95 13.12
C TRP A 56 -2.67 -6.43 12.90
N LEU A 57 -1.97 -7.00 11.92
CA LEU A 57 -0.68 -6.47 11.49
C LEU A 57 -0.92 -5.17 10.71
N CYS A 58 -0.50 -4.06 11.30
CA CYS A 58 -0.58 -2.74 10.69
C CYS A 58 0.82 -2.19 10.39
N LYS A 59 0.89 -1.24 9.47
CA LYS A 59 2.09 -0.52 9.14
C LYS A 59 1.89 0.96 9.50
N ARG A 60 2.92 1.56 10.11
CA ARG A 60 2.95 3.00 10.30
C ARG A 60 3.20 3.66 8.95
N GLU A 61 2.35 4.59 8.59
CA GLU A 61 2.48 5.30 7.33
C GLU A 61 3.34 6.56 7.48
N ASP A 62 4.03 6.89 6.41
CA ASP A 62 4.73 8.16 6.31
C ASP A 62 3.73 9.31 6.17
N PRO A 63 4.10 10.53 6.57
CA PRO A 63 3.27 11.70 6.34
C PRO A 63 3.05 11.92 4.84
N LEU A 64 1.94 12.55 4.51
CA LEU A 64 1.62 12.95 3.13
C LEU A 64 2.76 13.76 2.52
N LYS A 65 3.15 13.40 1.30
CA LYS A 65 4.17 14.08 0.51
C LYS A 65 3.51 14.73 -0.72
N PRO A 66 3.09 15.99 -0.61
CA PRO A 66 2.29 16.67 -1.65
C PRO A 66 2.93 16.65 -3.04
N GLU A 67 4.26 16.74 -3.10
CA GLU A 67 5.00 16.70 -4.36
C GLU A 67 4.90 15.35 -5.07
N GLN A 68 4.80 14.25 -4.32
CA GLN A 68 4.61 12.91 -4.90
C GLN A 68 3.19 12.73 -5.42
N VAL A 69 2.21 13.27 -4.71
CA VAL A 69 0.82 13.26 -5.17
C VAL A 69 0.69 14.08 -6.45
N GLN A 70 1.26 15.28 -6.48
CA GLN A 70 1.26 16.11 -7.67
C GLN A 70 1.90 15.42 -8.86
N TRP A 71 3.08 14.83 -8.66
CA TRP A 71 3.75 14.07 -9.72
C TRP A 71 2.87 12.92 -10.25
N ALA A 72 2.16 12.20 -9.38
CA ALA A 72 1.27 11.11 -9.78
C ALA A 72 0.06 11.63 -10.57
N THR A 73 -0.56 12.70 -10.11
CA THR A 73 -1.73 13.31 -10.77
C THR A 73 -1.38 13.94 -12.12
N ASP A 74 -0.19 14.53 -12.27
CA ASP A 74 0.32 15.01 -13.56
C ASP A 74 0.44 13.87 -14.58
N LYS A 75 0.85 12.67 -14.13
CA LYS A 75 0.90 11.47 -14.98
C LYS A 75 -0.50 11.00 -15.37
N ILE A 76 -1.43 11.02 -14.45
CA ILE A 76 -2.83 10.67 -14.72
C ILE A 76 -3.42 11.65 -15.76
N THR A 77 -3.22 12.94 -15.57
CA THR A 77 -3.66 13.97 -16.53
C THR A 77 -3.07 13.73 -17.92
N THR A 78 -1.77 13.47 -17.99
CA THR A 78 -1.11 13.15 -19.27
C THR A 78 -1.74 11.92 -19.95
N LEU A 79 -2.06 10.87 -19.18
CA LEU A 79 -2.70 9.67 -19.71
C LEU A 79 -4.11 9.96 -20.21
N CYS A 80 -4.89 10.74 -19.46
CA CYS A 80 -6.24 11.16 -19.88
C CYS A 80 -6.21 11.91 -21.20
N ASP A 81 -5.26 12.84 -21.36
CA ASP A 81 -5.17 13.70 -22.53
C ASP A 81 -4.62 12.99 -23.79
N THR A 82 -3.89 11.88 -23.62
CA THR A 82 -3.19 11.24 -24.73
C THR A 82 -3.71 9.85 -25.10
N LEU A 83 -4.04 9.01 -24.12
CA LEU A 83 -4.36 7.59 -24.34
C LEU A 83 -5.78 7.22 -23.96
N LEU A 84 -6.43 8.01 -23.10
CA LEU A 84 -7.75 7.70 -22.54
C LEU A 84 -8.83 8.64 -23.06
N GLU A 85 -8.58 9.35 -24.13
CA GLU A 85 -9.57 10.24 -24.76
C GLU A 85 -10.86 9.46 -25.07
N GLY A 86 -12.00 10.01 -24.66
CA GLY A 86 -13.32 9.36 -24.80
C GLY A 86 -13.59 8.22 -23.84
N SER A 87 -12.67 7.87 -22.95
CA SER A 87 -12.85 6.86 -21.91
C SER A 87 -13.43 7.45 -20.64
N THR A 88 -14.25 6.67 -19.92
CA THR A 88 -14.64 7.01 -18.55
C THR A 88 -13.51 6.65 -17.60
N VAL A 89 -12.86 7.64 -17.00
CA VAL A 89 -11.76 7.45 -16.06
C VAL A 89 -12.28 7.71 -14.63
N ARG A 90 -11.88 6.84 -13.73
CA ARG A 90 -12.16 6.99 -12.30
C ARG A 90 -10.88 6.70 -11.51
N TRP A 91 -10.76 7.33 -10.36
CA TRP A 91 -9.67 7.07 -9.42
C TRP A 91 -10.22 6.59 -8.08
N ALA A 92 -9.38 5.92 -7.32
CA ALA A 92 -9.70 5.49 -5.97
C ALA A 92 -8.43 5.47 -5.12
N VAL A 93 -8.56 5.80 -3.85
CA VAL A 93 -7.52 5.54 -2.85
C VAL A 93 -7.94 4.34 -2.03
N VAL A 94 -7.07 3.34 -1.97
CA VAL A 94 -7.25 2.20 -1.08
C VAL A 94 -6.69 2.61 0.28
N PRO A 95 -7.53 2.70 1.34
CA PRO A 95 -7.03 3.02 2.66
C PRO A 95 -6.10 1.91 3.16
N ASP A 96 -5.04 2.26 3.89
CA ASP A 96 -4.30 1.27 4.64
C ASP A 96 -5.14 0.80 5.83
N LYS A 97 -4.94 -0.43 6.22
CA LYS A 97 -5.64 -1.05 7.34
C LYS A 97 -5.50 -0.28 8.66
N SER A 98 -4.37 0.40 8.86
CA SER A 98 -4.14 1.28 10.01
C SER A 98 -5.18 2.39 10.12
N GLN A 99 -5.69 2.90 8.99
CA GLN A 99 -6.75 3.92 8.95
C GLN A 99 -8.06 3.43 9.58
N LEU A 100 -8.34 2.13 9.47
CA LEU A 100 -9.57 1.48 9.91
C LEU A 100 -9.44 0.85 11.30
N SER A 101 -8.22 0.70 11.81
CA SER A 101 -7.94 -0.04 13.05
C SER A 101 -8.12 0.78 14.34
N GLY A 102 -8.38 2.09 14.25
CA GLY A 102 -8.50 2.97 15.41
C GLY A 102 -7.18 3.13 16.20
N THR A 103 -6.05 2.97 15.54
CA THR A 103 -4.73 3.05 16.17
C THR A 103 -4.39 4.48 16.62
N GLU A 104 -3.57 4.60 17.67
CA GLU A 104 -2.94 5.86 18.09
C GLU A 104 -1.63 6.16 17.34
N HIS A 105 -1.15 5.24 16.51
CA HIS A 105 0.02 5.48 15.67
C HIS A 105 -0.29 6.52 14.58
N PRO A 106 0.72 7.30 14.15
CA PRO A 106 0.55 8.20 13.02
C PRO A 106 0.08 7.45 11.77
N THR A 107 -1.01 7.92 11.20
CA THR A 107 -1.56 7.45 9.93
C THR A 107 -1.48 8.55 8.89
N LEU A 108 -1.57 8.19 7.61
CA LEU A 108 -1.64 9.14 6.50
C LEU A 108 -2.91 10.01 6.64
N ASP A 109 -2.79 11.30 6.40
CA ASP A 109 -3.96 12.18 6.26
C ASP A 109 -4.65 11.88 4.93
N LEU A 110 -5.63 10.97 5.02
CA LEU A 110 -6.32 10.43 3.86
C LEU A 110 -7.26 11.45 3.22
N GLU A 111 -7.85 12.33 4.03
CA GLU A 111 -8.72 13.40 3.53
C GLU A 111 -7.91 14.42 2.73
N ALA A 112 -6.80 14.90 3.28
CA ALA A 112 -5.90 15.81 2.57
C ALA A 112 -5.35 15.18 1.27
N LEU A 113 -5.07 13.87 1.27
CA LEU A 113 -4.65 13.15 0.06
C LEU A 113 -5.76 13.16 -0.99
N ARG A 114 -6.99 12.83 -0.61
CA ARG A 114 -8.15 12.79 -1.51
C ARG A 114 -8.45 14.18 -2.08
N GLU A 115 -8.46 15.21 -1.24
CA GLU A 115 -8.65 16.59 -1.67
C GLU A 115 -7.59 17.02 -2.69
N GLN A 116 -6.32 16.71 -2.44
CA GLN A 116 -5.24 17.05 -3.35
C GLN A 116 -5.39 16.34 -4.70
N ILE A 117 -5.74 15.04 -4.70
CA ILE A 117 -5.99 14.29 -5.94
C ILE A 117 -7.16 14.91 -6.68
N ALA A 118 -8.30 15.13 -6.00
CA ALA A 118 -9.51 15.68 -6.60
C ALA A 118 -9.28 17.06 -7.24
N ALA A 119 -8.44 17.89 -6.60
CA ALA A 119 -8.08 19.22 -7.12
C ALA A 119 -7.11 19.16 -8.32
N SER A 120 -6.46 18.04 -8.56
CA SER A 120 -5.38 17.90 -9.54
C SER A 120 -5.76 17.05 -10.76
N VAL A 121 -6.81 16.22 -10.66
CA VAL A 121 -7.26 15.40 -11.80
C VAL A 121 -8.10 16.22 -12.77
N PRO A 122 -8.18 15.83 -14.08
CA PRO A 122 -8.99 16.50 -15.07
C PRO A 122 -10.50 16.51 -14.73
N GLU A 123 -11.21 17.51 -15.23
CA GLU A 123 -12.67 17.56 -15.11
C GLU A 123 -13.32 16.30 -15.72
N GLY A 124 -14.30 15.74 -15.00
CA GLY A 124 -14.98 14.50 -15.41
C GLY A 124 -14.32 13.21 -14.94
N VAL A 125 -13.16 13.27 -14.29
CA VAL A 125 -12.55 12.12 -13.63
C VAL A 125 -13.10 12.01 -12.21
N GLU A 126 -13.88 10.96 -11.94
CA GLU A 126 -14.65 10.79 -10.72
C GLU A 126 -13.93 9.90 -9.69
N GLU A 127 -14.14 10.17 -8.41
CA GLU A 127 -13.68 9.31 -7.33
C GLU A 127 -14.61 8.12 -7.12
N ILE A 128 -14.01 6.95 -6.85
CA ILE A 128 -14.70 5.81 -6.22
C ILE A 128 -14.35 5.86 -4.74
N PRO A 129 -15.30 6.10 -3.83
CA PRO A 129 -15.01 6.32 -2.41
C PRO A 129 -14.77 4.99 -1.68
N LEU A 130 -13.64 4.32 -1.97
CA LEU A 130 -13.30 3.03 -1.34
C LEU A 130 -13.13 3.14 0.18
N THR A 131 -12.77 4.30 0.67
CA THR A 131 -12.67 4.58 2.11
C THR A 131 -13.98 4.42 2.85
N ASP A 132 -15.10 4.62 2.17
CA ASP A 132 -16.44 4.52 2.73
C ASP A 132 -17.04 3.11 2.57
N LEU A 133 -16.36 2.27 1.77
CA LEU A 133 -16.85 0.94 1.40
C LEU A 133 -16.06 -0.19 2.05
N LEU A 134 -14.83 0.07 2.50
CA LEU A 134 -13.96 -0.93 3.08
C LEU A 134 -13.99 -0.88 4.61
N GLU A 135 -14.05 -2.05 5.20
CA GLU A 135 -13.99 -2.26 6.65
C GLU A 135 -12.70 -3.01 7.02
N LEU A 136 -12.35 -3.02 8.30
CA LEU A 136 -11.14 -3.70 8.79
C LEU A 136 -11.15 -5.21 8.46
N GLU A 137 -12.33 -5.82 8.48
CA GLU A 137 -12.58 -7.23 8.17
C GLU A 137 -12.32 -7.59 6.70
N ASP A 138 -12.26 -6.59 5.81
CA ASP A 138 -11.94 -6.79 4.40
C ASP A 138 -10.43 -7.00 4.16
N TYR A 139 -9.63 -6.92 5.22
CA TYR A 139 -8.18 -7.14 5.16
C TYR A 139 -7.77 -8.48 5.77
N TYR A 140 -6.58 -8.97 5.39
CA TYR A 140 -5.95 -10.10 6.09
C TYR A 140 -5.38 -9.64 7.44
N ARG A 141 -5.52 -10.46 8.48
CA ARG A 141 -4.99 -10.10 9.81
C ARG A 141 -3.48 -10.01 9.86
N THR A 142 -2.80 -10.91 9.17
CA THR A 142 -1.33 -11.08 9.22
C THR A 142 -0.61 -10.54 7.99
N ASP A 143 -1.33 -9.91 7.06
CA ASP A 143 -0.82 -9.32 5.83
C ASP A 143 -1.43 -7.93 5.66
N LEU A 144 -0.75 -7.02 5.00
CA LEU A 144 -1.24 -5.65 4.78
C LEU A 144 -2.32 -5.53 3.72
N HIS A 145 -2.48 -6.57 2.89
CA HIS A 145 -3.39 -6.53 1.76
C HIS A 145 -4.85 -6.76 2.18
N TRP A 146 -5.75 -6.23 1.39
CA TRP A 146 -7.17 -6.58 1.42
C TRP A 146 -7.39 -8.02 0.94
N ARG A 147 -8.50 -8.59 1.32
CA ARG A 147 -8.91 -9.95 0.96
C ARG A 147 -9.60 -9.92 -0.39
N GLN A 148 -9.01 -10.56 -1.40
CA GLN A 148 -9.55 -10.55 -2.76
C GLN A 148 -10.95 -11.19 -2.85
N GLU A 149 -11.23 -12.17 -2.03
CA GLU A 149 -12.53 -12.83 -1.95
C GLU A 149 -13.65 -11.90 -1.45
N GLN A 150 -13.33 -10.84 -0.72
CA GLN A 150 -14.29 -9.85 -0.27
C GLN A 150 -14.62 -8.79 -1.36
N LEU A 151 -13.73 -8.65 -2.34
CA LEU A 151 -13.91 -7.69 -3.44
C LEU A 151 -14.79 -8.21 -4.57
N THR A 152 -15.17 -9.49 -4.57
CA THR A 152 -16.06 -10.07 -5.57
C THR A 152 -17.52 -9.83 -5.20
N ALA A 153 -18.39 -9.78 -6.22
CA ALA A 153 -19.83 -9.54 -6.06
C ALA A 153 -20.49 -10.61 -5.16
N GLY A 154 -20.50 -10.37 -3.86
CA GLY A 154 -20.99 -11.26 -2.81
C GLY A 154 -20.21 -11.11 -1.50
N GLY A 155 -19.05 -10.52 -1.49
CA GLY A 155 -18.32 -10.03 -0.31
C GLY A 155 -18.68 -8.56 -0.04
N GLY A 156 -18.60 -8.11 1.21
CA GLY A 156 -19.19 -6.90 1.76
C GLY A 156 -19.00 -5.55 1.05
N ALA A 157 -18.07 -5.40 0.10
CA ALA A 157 -17.89 -4.16 -0.64
C ALA A 157 -18.57 -4.21 -2.01
N ASP A 158 -19.68 -3.52 -2.19
CA ASP A 158 -20.33 -3.38 -3.49
C ASP A 158 -19.60 -2.33 -4.36
N PHE A 159 -18.63 -2.80 -5.16
CA PHE A 159 -17.96 -2.01 -6.17
C PHE A 159 -18.87 -1.75 -7.40
N GLY A 160 -20.16 -1.52 -7.22
CA GLY A 160 -21.16 -1.35 -8.28
C GLY A 160 -20.78 -0.32 -9.36
N GLY A 161 -19.84 0.57 -9.06
CA GLY A 161 -19.24 1.50 -10.03
C GLY A 161 -18.19 0.87 -10.96
N LEU A 162 -17.69 -0.34 -10.66
CA LEU A 162 -16.68 -1.04 -11.46
C LEU A 162 -17.27 -2.07 -12.44
N ARG A 163 -18.59 -2.27 -12.46
CA ARG A 163 -19.20 -3.12 -13.48
C ARG A 163 -18.93 -2.53 -14.86
N ARG A 164 -18.16 -3.28 -15.66
CA ARG A 164 -18.14 -3.08 -17.10
C ARG A 164 -19.58 -3.09 -17.59
N PRO A 165 -20.03 -2.12 -18.42
CA PRO A 165 -21.26 -2.29 -19.15
C PRO A 165 -21.14 -3.59 -19.95
N GLY A 166 -22.09 -4.50 -19.74
CA GLY A 166 -22.12 -5.77 -20.47
C GLY A 166 -22.15 -5.48 -21.98
N PRO A 167 -21.62 -6.38 -22.84
CA PRO A 167 -21.73 -6.23 -24.27
C PRO A 167 -23.21 -6.38 -24.65
N GLY A 168 -23.92 -5.26 -24.78
CA GLY A 168 -25.35 -5.31 -25.11
C GLY A 168 -26.17 -4.03 -24.91
N ALA A 169 -25.58 -2.92 -24.49
CA ALA A 169 -26.25 -1.63 -24.46
C ALA A 169 -25.73 -0.73 -25.60
N GLY A 170 -25.90 -1.17 -26.82
CA GLY A 170 -25.65 -0.40 -28.01
C GLY A 170 -26.79 -0.65 -28.99
N LEU A 171 -27.68 0.28 -29.13
CA LEU A 171 -28.34 0.86 -30.28
C LEU A 171 -29.55 1.66 -29.82
#